data_f204766431217875e28da62f9bb09722
#
_entry.id   f204766431217875e28da62f9bb09722
#
_cell.length_a   1.000
_cell.length_b   1.000
_cell.length_c   1.000
_cell.angle_alpha   90.00
_cell.angle_beta   90.00
_cell.angle_gamma   90.00
#
_symmetry.space_group_name_H-M   'P 1'
#
loop_
_entity.id
_entity.type
_entity.pdbx_description
1 polymer ?
#
loop_
_entity_poly.entity_id
_entity_poly.type
_entity_poly.pdbx_seq_one_letter_code
_entity_poly.pdbx_strand_id
1 'polypeptide(L)'
;MGTTLACEDAGYGPRLPPRFTLYHLPFNFSDASWQDGEIVPELPDIVVYIEALESRVLHETLERVRVVSPFLLRTATPPLRTAEGKSVREVRRVGKRITFRLQDDLWLVFHLMIAGRLHWGKQGIRLTPKRALAAFDFAAGSLLLTEAGSQRRASLHVVQGEDGLRELDPGGLEVLTADLESFASRLTSANHTLKRALTDPRLFSGIGNAYSDEILHHAQLSPVTLTQRMGRDDVERLHDATLSVLVEWTDRLRAEAKGGFPENVTAFREEMAVHGKYGKPCPRCGTKVQRIRYANNETDYCPKCQTGGKLLADRALSRLMKQDWPRTLEELESLIRKNS
;
A
#
# COMPACT_ATOMS: atom_id res chain seq x y z
N MET A 1 -73.42 -16.02 40.63
CA MET A 1 -73.55 -15.86 39.17
C MET A 1 -72.16 -16.00 38.61
N GLY A 2 -71.85 -17.20 38.18
CA GLY A 2 -70.54 -17.53 37.61
C GLY A 2 -70.62 -17.58 36.12
N THR A 3 -69.58 -17.19 35.45
CA THR A 3 -69.37 -17.45 34.04
C THR A 3 -67.97 -17.99 33.83
N THR A 4 -67.94 -19.27 33.57
CA THR A 4 -66.75 -20.06 33.16
C THR A 4 -66.46 -19.68 31.71
N LEU A 5 -65.21 -19.30 31.39
CA LEU A 5 -64.68 -19.23 30.03
C LEU A 5 -63.64 -20.32 29.84
N ALA A 6 -63.88 -21.17 28.83
CA ALA A 6 -63.07 -22.26 28.43
C ALA A 6 -61.80 -21.81 27.75
N CYS A 7 -60.66 -22.42 28.08
CA CYS A 7 -59.41 -22.33 27.33
C CYS A 7 -59.46 -23.32 26.17
N GLU A 8 -59.38 -22.81 24.94
CA GLU A 8 -59.11 -23.65 23.74
C GLU A 8 -57.60 -23.85 23.59
N ASP A 9 -57.23 -25.12 23.55
CA ASP A 9 -55.88 -25.58 23.21
C ASP A 9 -55.55 -25.28 21.75
N ALA A 10 -54.64 -24.32 21.53
CA ALA A 10 -54.02 -24.08 20.22
C ALA A 10 -52.70 -24.88 20.15
N GLY A 11 -52.71 -25.98 19.41
CA GLY A 11 -51.57 -26.85 19.14
C GLY A 11 -50.44 -26.10 18.42
N TYR A 12 -49.30 -26.02 19.07
CA TYR A 12 -48.04 -25.58 18.48
C TYR A 12 -47.32 -26.76 17.86
N GLY A 13 -47.47 -26.97 16.56
CA GLY A 13 -46.60 -27.84 15.77
C GLY A 13 -45.23 -27.14 15.56
N PRO A 14 -44.14 -27.91 15.38
CA PRO A 14 -42.80 -27.33 15.20
C PRO A 14 -42.76 -26.50 13.89
N ARG A 15 -42.61 -25.17 14.02
CA ARG A 15 -42.34 -24.30 12.87
C ARG A 15 -40.93 -24.57 12.39
N LEU A 16 -40.80 -25.10 11.17
CA LEU A 16 -39.55 -25.08 10.42
C LEU A 16 -39.06 -23.66 10.29
N PRO A 17 -37.73 -23.41 10.43
CA PRO A 17 -37.16 -22.09 10.25
C PRO A 17 -37.40 -21.63 8.80
N PRO A 18 -37.59 -20.32 8.57
CA PRO A 18 -37.83 -19.83 7.23
C PRO A 18 -36.63 -20.16 6.35
N ARG A 19 -36.89 -20.80 5.21
CA ARG A 19 -35.88 -20.91 4.14
C ARG A 19 -35.43 -19.51 3.80
N PHE A 20 -34.18 -19.18 4.18
CA PHE A 20 -33.51 -17.99 3.71
C PHE A 20 -33.32 -18.15 2.19
N THR A 21 -34.23 -17.58 1.44
CA THR A 21 -33.98 -17.27 0.04
C THR A 21 -32.85 -16.26 0.04
N LEU A 22 -31.65 -16.70 -0.35
CA LEU A 22 -30.56 -15.79 -0.67
C LEU A 22 -31.11 -14.83 -1.74
N TYR A 23 -31.46 -13.64 -1.31
CA TYR A 23 -31.70 -12.54 -2.24
C TYR A 23 -30.49 -12.50 -3.15
N HIS A 24 -30.72 -12.62 -4.43
CA HIS A 24 -29.75 -12.26 -5.46
C HIS A 24 -29.24 -10.86 -5.15
N LEU A 25 -28.18 -10.76 -4.38
CA LEU A 25 -27.32 -9.64 -4.51
C LEU A 25 -26.68 -9.83 -5.88
N PRO A 26 -26.88 -8.92 -6.82
CA PRO A 26 -26.17 -8.96 -8.08
C PRO A 26 -24.73 -8.53 -7.77
N PHE A 27 -23.96 -9.39 -7.13
CA PHE A 27 -22.52 -9.29 -7.16
C PHE A 27 -22.06 -9.81 -8.51
N ASN A 28 -22.24 -8.95 -9.50
CA ASN A 28 -21.58 -9.08 -10.76
C ASN A 28 -20.09 -8.90 -10.52
N PHE A 29 -19.37 -10.02 -10.40
CA PHE A 29 -17.91 -10.06 -10.20
C PHE A 29 -17.14 -9.49 -11.39
N SER A 30 -17.83 -9.11 -12.48
CA SER A 30 -17.23 -8.55 -13.69
C SER A 30 -17.20 -7.02 -13.76
N ASP A 31 -17.88 -6.28 -12.87
CA ASP A 31 -18.04 -4.83 -12.98
C ASP A 31 -17.53 -4.03 -11.76
N ALA A 32 -16.56 -4.55 -11.03
CA ALA A 32 -15.69 -3.66 -10.29
C ALA A 32 -14.65 -3.10 -11.26
N SER A 33 -15.04 -2.10 -12.04
CA SER A 33 -14.10 -1.21 -12.74
C SER A 33 -13.25 -0.48 -11.69
N TRP A 34 -12.21 -1.13 -11.21
CA TRP A 34 -11.08 -0.50 -10.56
C TRP A 34 -10.27 0.23 -11.64
N GLN A 35 -10.93 1.22 -12.27
CA GLN A 35 -10.29 2.17 -13.16
C GLN A 35 -9.54 3.14 -12.24
N ASP A 36 -8.22 3.17 -12.42
CA ASP A 36 -7.25 4.01 -11.71
C ASP A 36 -7.01 3.59 -10.24
N GLY A 37 -6.30 2.46 -10.05
CA GLY A 37 -5.94 1.91 -8.75
C GLY A 37 -5.29 2.95 -7.83
N GLU A 38 -5.93 3.17 -6.69
CA GLU A 38 -5.41 3.97 -5.58
C GLU A 38 -4.18 3.28 -4.99
N ILE A 39 -2.97 3.72 -5.38
CA ILE A 39 -1.73 3.06 -4.97
C ILE A 39 -0.75 4.07 -4.43
N VAL A 40 -0.33 3.83 -3.20
CA VAL A 40 0.77 4.56 -2.56
C VAL A 40 2.08 4.11 -3.20
N PRO A 41 2.91 4.99 -3.79
CA PRO A 41 4.28 4.65 -4.14
C PRO A 41 5.02 4.11 -2.93
N GLU A 42 5.70 2.97 -3.10
CA GLU A 42 6.44 2.29 -2.03
C GLU A 42 7.95 2.44 -2.26
N LEU A 43 8.76 1.79 -1.44
CA LEU A 43 10.21 1.94 -1.44
C LEU A 43 10.85 1.87 -2.84
N PRO A 44 10.59 0.86 -3.69
CA PRO A 44 11.19 0.80 -5.03
C PRO A 44 10.82 2.00 -5.91
N ASP A 45 9.54 2.42 -5.88
CA ASP A 45 9.07 3.57 -6.66
C ASP A 45 9.73 4.87 -6.18
N ILE A 46 9.86 5.04 -4.86
CA ILE A 46 10.46 6.24 -4.26
C ILE A 46 11.95 6.31 -4.57
N VAL A 47 12.66 5.18 -4.53
CA VAL A 47 14.10 5.14 -4.89
C VAL A 47 14.31 5.60 -6.32
N VAL A 48 13.54 5.08 -7.29
CA VAL A 48 13.69 5.47 -8.69
C VAL A 48 13.27 6.93 -8.94
N TYR A 49 12.27 7.44 -8.22
CA TYR A 49 11.97 8.87 -8.24
C TYR A 49 13.16 9.70 -7.74
N ILE A 50 13.79 9.31 -6.63
CA ILE A 50 14.93 10.04 -6.06
C ILE A 50 16.10 10.07 -7.04
N GLU A 51 16.48 8.94 -7.62
CA GLU A 51 17.56 8.84 -8.61
C GLU A 51 17.29 9.77 -9.82
N ALA A 52 16.04 9.77 -10.32
CA ALA A 52 15.65 10.65 -11.41
C ALA A 52 15.62 12.12 -11.02
N LEU A 53 15.31 12.44 -9.75
CA LEU A 53 15.30 13.80 -9.23
C LEU A 53 16.73 14.30 -8.98
N GLU A 54 17.60 13.49 -8.37
CA GLU A 54 19.01 13.87 -8.14
C GLU A 54 19.68 14.33 -9.43
N SER A 55 19.50 13.59 -10.52
CA SER A 55 20.09 13.95 -11.81
C SER A 55 19.56 15.26 -12.42
N ARG A 56 18.48 15.84 -11.88
CA ARG A 56 17.78 17.01 -12.42
C ARG A 56 17.79 18.23 -11.52
N VAL A 57 17.74 18.00 -10.21
CA VAL A 57 17.55 19.11 -9.25
C VAL A 57 18.68 19.25 -8.25
N LEU A 58 19.58 18.27 -8.11
CA LEU A 58 20.70 18.36 -7.18
C LEU A 58 21.62 19.50 -7.59
N HIS A 59 21.92 20.41 -6.65
CA HIS A 59 22.65 21.65 -6.83
C HIS A 59 21.94 22.75 -7.64
N GLU A 60 20.78 22.48 -8.20
CA GLU A 60 19.95 23.46 -8.90
C GLU A 60 19.23 24.38 -7.91
N THR A 61 18.95 25.60 -8.34
CA THR A 61 18.18 26.57 -7.55
C THR A 61 16.70 26.38 -7.82
N LEU A 62 15.91 26.24 -6.76
CA LEU A 62 14.45 26.28 -6.84
C LEU A 62 14.02 27.73 -7.09
N GLU A 63 13.73 28.06 -8.33
CA GLU A 63 13.43 29.44 -8.73
C GLU A 63 12.06 29.90 -8.25
N ARG A 64 11.06 29.00 -8.35
CA ARG A 64 9.68 29.34 -8.03
C ARG A 64 8.85 28.13 -7.63
N VAL A 65 7.91 28.32 -6.70
CA VAL A 65 6.88 27.32 -6.35
C VAL A 65 5.50 27.86 -6.71
N ARG A 66 4.78 27.11 -7.53
CA ARG A 66 3.42 27.45 -7.97
C ARG A 66 2.43 26.46 -7.38
N VAL A 67 1.65 26.89 -6.39
CA VAL A 67 0.66 26.05 -5.70
C VAL A 67 -0.71 26.29 -6.31
N VAL A 68 -1.38 25.20 -6.73
CA VAL A 68 -2.76 25.21 -7.23
C VAL A 68 -3.75 24.86 -6.12
N SER A 69 -3.37 23.89 -5.26
CA SER A 69 -4.20 23.46 -4.14
C SER A 69 -3.53 23.85 -2.82
N PRO A 70 -4.09 24.80 -2.06
CA PRO A 70 -3.52 25.20 -0.77
C PRO A 70 -3.57 24.04 0.26
N PHE A 71 -4.49 23.10 0.09
CA PHE A 71 -4.61 21.90 0.95
C PHE A 71 -3.42 20.94 0.82
N LEU A 72 -2.56 21.10 -0.17
CA LEU A 72 -1.31 20.34 -0.29
C LEU A 72 -0.37 20.64 0.90
N LEU A 73 -0.27 21.91 1.30
CA LEU A 73 0.66 22.35 2.34
C LEU A 73 0.13 22.00 3.73
N ARG A 74 0.98 21.35 4.55
CA ARG A 74 0.64 20.90 5.91
C ARG A 74 1.35 21.69 7.01
N THR A 75 2.27 22.58 6.64
CA THR A 75 3.00 23.45 7.55
C THR A 75 2.80 24.89 7.14
N ALA A 76 2.63 25.77 8.11
CA ALA A 76 2.53 27.22 7.88
C ALA A 76 3.87 27.93 8.10
N THR A 77 4.72 27.36 8.96
CA THR A 77 6.03 27.89 9.34
C THR A 77 7.07 26.78 9.24
N PRO A 78 8.17 26.98 8.50
CA PRO A 78 8.48 28.13 7.64
C PRO A 78 7.51 28.26 6.44
N PRO A 79 7.26 29.47 5.93
CA PRO A 79 6.43 29.67 4.74
C PRO A 79 7.06 29.01 3.51
N LEU A 80 6.25 28.39 2.63
CA LEU A 80 6.75 27.69 1.43
C LEU A 80 7.62 28.58 0.52
N ARG A 81 7.28 29.86 0.40
CA ARG A 81 8.06 30.82 -0.41
C ARG A 81 9.50 31.01 0.06
N THR A 82 9.83 30.66 1.31
CA THR A 82 11.23 30.71 1.78
C THR A 82 12.12 29.67 1.11
N ALA A 83 11.54 28.71 0.39
CA ALA A 83 12.27 27.74 -0.42
C ALA A 83 12.73 28.33 -1.77
N GLU A 84 12.08 29.39 -2.25
CA GLU A 84 12.45 30.03 -3.52
C GLU A 84 13.81 30.74 -3.40
N GLY A 85 14.61 30.61 -4.43
CA GLY A 85 15.99 31.14 -4.49
C GLY A 85 17.02 30.25 -3.79
N LYS A 86 16.63 29.15 -3.17
CA LYS A 86 17.54 28.20 -2.48
C LYS A 86 17.94 27.05 -3.39
N SER A 87 19.22 26.65 -3.31
CA SER A 87 19.70 25.49 -4.04
C SER A 87 19.42 24.19 -3.29
N VAL A 88 19.11 23.12 -4.03
CA VAL A 88 18.94 21.76 -3.50
C VAL A 88 20.31 21.19 -3.15
N ARG A 89 20.49 20.76 -1.92
CA ARG A 89 21.74 20.20 -1.41
C ARG A 89 21.72 18.68 -1.31
N GLU A 90 20.54 18.12 -1.14
CA GLU A 90 20.35 16.68 -0.98
C GLU A 90 18.93 16.29 -1.40
N VAL A 91 18.79 15.11 -2.00
CA VAL A 91 17.51 14.46 -2.22
C VAL A 91 17.58 13.11 -1.55
N ARG A 92 16.68 12.81 -0.62
CA ARG A 92 16.68 11.52 0.06
C ARG A 92 15.29 11.01 0.40
N ARG A 93 15.22 9.76 0.82
CA ARG A 93 13.99 9.10 1.26
C ARG A 93 13.87 9.14 2.79
N VAL A 94 12.65 9.39 3.27
CA VAL A 94 12.25 9.18 4.67
C VAL A 94 10.93 8.41 4.67
N GLY A 95 10.97 7.12 5.00
CA GLY A 95 9.81 6.24 4.84
C GLY A 95 9.35 6.16 3.38
N LYS A 96 8.13 6.57 3.08
CA LYS A 96 7.56 6.71 1.72
C LYS A 96 7.51 8.16 1.26
N ARG A 97 8.36 9.01 1.81
CA ARG A 97 8.46 10.43 1.47
C ARG A 97 9.72 10.69 0.67
N ILE A 98 9.63 11.64 -0.24
CA ILE A 98 10.76 12.23 -0.96
C ILE A 98 11.08 13.55 -0.27
N THR A 99 12.33 13.79 0.07
CA THR A 99 12.74 15.00 0.77
C THR A 99 13.82 15.73 0.00
N PHE A 100 13.70 17.06 -0.08
CA PHE A 100 14.73 17.95 -0.61
C PHE A 100 15.29 18.78 0.53
N ARG A 101 16.57 18.62 0.81
CA ARG A 101 17.32 19.57 1.65
C ARG A 101 17.75 20.73 0.80
N LEU A 102 17.28 21.90 1.15
CA LEU A 102 17.67 23.15 0.51
C LEU A 102 18.79 23.84 1.31
N GLN A 103 19.35 24.87 0.72
CA GLN A 103 20.26 25.78 1.43
C GLN A 103 19.61 26.28 2.74
N ASP A 104 20.46 26.63 3.74
CA ASP A 104 20.07 27.04 5.10
C ASP A 104 19.26 25.97 5.86
N ASP A 105 19.49 24.71 5.53
CA ASP A 105 18.91 23.53 6.19
C ASP A 105 17.37 23.53 6.20
N LEU A 106 16.77 24.10 5.15
CA LEU A 106 15.32 24.04 4.92
C LEU A 106 14.97 22.77 4.15
N TRP A 107 13.92 22.08 4.58
CA TRP A 107 13.48 20.83 3.97
C TRP A 107 12.10 20.94 3.34
N LEU A 108 11.97 20.45 2.12
CA LEU A 108 10.69 20.15 1.48
C LEU A 108 10.44 18.64 1.59
N VAL A 109 9.30 18.25 2.15
CA VAL A 109 8.96 16.85 2.38
C VAL A 109 7.68 16.51 1.64
N PHE A 110 7.80 15.70 0.59
CA PHE A 110 6.71 15.26 -0.28
C PHE A 110 6.20 13.90 0.17
N HIS A 111 4.91 13.79 0.43
CA HIS A 111 4.25 12.52 0.62
C HIS A 111 3.20 12.34 -0.47
N LEU A 112 3.43 11.41 -1.38
CA LEU A 112 2.58 11.19 -2.54
C LEU A 112 1.25 10.55 -2.19
N MET A 113 1.17 9.87 -1.04
CA MET A 113 -0.02 9.15 -0.62
C MET A 113 -0.50 8.16 -1.71
N ILE A 114 -1.80 7.98 -1.84
CA ILE A 114 -2.38 6.97 -2.73
C ILE A 114 -2.24 7.34 -4.22
N ALA A 115 -2.66 8.52 -4.60
CA ALA A 115 -2.81 8.91 -6.00
C ALA A 115 -1.86 10.03 -6.46
N GLY A 116 -0.98 10.50 -5.57
CA GLY A 116 0.02 11.51 -5.89
C GLY A 116 1.09 10.97 -6.83
N ARG A 117 1.45 11.75 -7.84
CA ARG A 117 2.51 11.41 -8.81
C ARG A 117 3.37 12.63 -9.08
N LEU A 118 4.65 12.36 -9.34
CA LEU A 118 5.58 13.35 -9.81
C LEU A 118 5.78 13.19 -11.32
N HIS A 119 5.93 14.32 -12.00
CA HIS A 119 6.24 14.39 -13.43
C HIS A 119 7.31 15.44 -13.66
N TRP A 120 8.14 15.24 -14.67
CA TRP A 120 9.14 16.22 -15.07
C TRP A 120 8.78 16.82 -16.43
N GLY A 121 8.73 18.14 -16.51
CA GLY A 121 8.37 18.85 -17.75
C GLY A 121 9.25 20.05 -18.03
N LYS A 122 8.96 20.73 -19.13
CA LYS A 122 9.64 21.99 -19.50
C LYS A 122 9.44 23.04 -18.42
N GLN A 123 10.43 23.90 -18.23
CA GLN A 123 10.34 25.04 -17.28
C GLN A 123 9.06 25.85 -17.54
N GLY A 124 8.37 26.20 -16.47
CA GLY A 124 7.13 26.98 -16.55
C GLY A 124 5.93 26.20 -17.09
N ILE A 125 5.95 24.86 -17.09
CA ILE A 125 4.85 24.00 -17.55
C ILE A 125 3.50 24.51 -17.06
N ARG A 126 2.49 24.53 -17.94
CA ARG A 126 1.13 24.97 -17.61
C ARG A 126 0.48 23.98 -16.65
N LEU A 127 -0.03 24.49 -15.53
CA LEU A 127 -0.74 23.71 -14.53
C LEU A 127 -2.22 23.53 -14.92
N THR A 128 -2.66 22.30 -14.99
CA THR A 128 -4.08 21.96 -15.22
C THR A 128 -4.77 21.79 -13.86
N PRO A 129 -5.64 22.71 -13.41
CA PRO A 129 -6.19 22.71 -12.05
C PRO A 129 -6.92 21.41 -11.64
N LYS A 130 -7.39 20.65 -12.62
CA LYS A 130 -8.11 19.38 -12.38
C LYS A 130 -7.23 18.31 -11.73
N ARG A 131 -5.92 18.27 -12.03
CA ARG A 131 -4.98 17.24 -11.52
C ARG A 131 -3.77 17.82 -10.81
N ALA A 132 -3.29 19.01 -11.22
CA ALA A 132 -2.12 19.64 -10.64
C ALA A 132 -2.38 20.10 -9.20
N LEU A 133 -1.43 19.83 -8.31
CA LEU A 133 -1.39 20.34 -6.94
C LEU A 133 -0.39 21.46 -6.79
N ALA A 134 0.82 21.29 -7.34
CA ALA A 134 1.88 22.28 -7.35
C ALA A 134 2.90 22.00 -8.45
N ALA A 135 3.69 23.01 -8.79
CA ALA A 135 4.91 22.84 -9.58
C ALA A 135 6.07 23.58 -8.92
N PHE A 136 7.26 23.00 -9.07
CA PHE A 136 8.53 23.50 -8.56
C PHE A 136 9.42 23.75 -9.77
N ASP A 137 9.69 25.02 -10.07
CA ASP A 137 10.40 25.44 -11.26
C ASP A 137 11.89 25.58 -10.96
N PHE A 138 12.70 24.94 -11.81
CA PHE A 138 14.16 25.00 -11.85
C PHE A 138 14.60 25.49 -13.22
N ALA A 139 15.85 25.89 -13.40
CA ALA A 139 16.37 26.30 -14.70
C ALA A 139 16.23 25.19 -15.77
N ALA A 140 16.48 23.94 -15.38
CA ALA A 140 16.43 22.78 -16.29
C ALA A 140 15.02 22.27 -16.58
N GLY A 141 14.00 22.68 -15.82
CA GLY A 141 12.63 22.20 -15.99
C GLY A 141 11.74 22.43 -14.78
N SER A 142 10.57 21.84 -14.80
CA SER A 142 9.59 21.91 -13.70
C SER A 142 9.24 20.53 -13.18
N LEU A 143 9.33 20.34 -11.87
CA LEU A 143 8.77 19.19 -11.16
C LEU A 143 7.29 19.47 -10.89
N LEU A 144 6.41 18.67 -11.47
CA LEU A 144 4.96 18.78 -11.30
C LEU A 144 4.48 17.71 -10.32
N LEU A 145 3.79 18.12 -9.27
CA LEU A 145 3.05 17.22 -8.37
C LEU A 145 1.58 17.22 -8.78
N THR A 146 1.08 16.03 -9.10
CA THR A 146 -0.31 15.79 -9.48
C THR A 146 -0.96 14.78 -8.54
N GLU A 147 -2.29 14.78 -8.47
CA GLU A 147 -3.05 13.75 -7.80
C GLU A 147 -4.35 13.47 -8.56
N ALA A 148 -4.59 12.19 -8.88
CA ALA A 148 -5.83 11.74 -9.48
C ALA A 148 -6.88 11.47 -8.40
N GLY A 149 -8.17 11.51 -8.79
CA GLY A 149 -9.28 11.21 -7.88
C GLY A 149 -9.85 12.42 -7.14
N SER A 150 -10.92 12.17 -6.38
CA SER A 150 -11.68 13.19 -5.65
C SER A 150 -11.11 13.47 -4.26
N GLN A 151 -10.47 12.49 -3.63
CA GLN A 151 -9.86 12.63 -2.30
C GLN A 151 -8.37 12.97 -2.44
N ARG A 152 -8.05 14.25 -2.36
CA ARG A 152 -6.67 14.74 -2.42
C ARG A 152 -6.00 14.58 -1.05
N ARG A 153 -5.05 13.65 -0.97
CA ARG A 153 -4.34 13.29 0.27
C ARG A 153 -2.83 13.57 0.22
N ALA A 154 -2.27 13.78 -0.97
CA ALA A 154 -0.88 14.16 -1.12
C ALA A 154 -0.56 15.37 -0.25
N SER A 155 0.63 15.40 0.34
CA SER A 155 1.03 16.45 1.26
C SER A 155 2.45 16.91 1.02
N LEU A 156 2.67 18.21 1.30
CA LEU A 156 3.95 18.87 1.32
C LEU A 156 4.15 19.52 2.68
N HIS A 157 5.29 19.25 3.29
CA HIS A 157 5.71 19.95 4.50
C HIS A 157 6.95 20.77 4.19
N VAL A 158 7.05 21.92 4.83
CA VAL A 158 8.27 22.74 4.88
C VAL A 158 8.72 22.73 6.32
N VAL A 159 9.91 22.24 6.60
CA VAL A 159 10.44 22.17 7.96
C VAL A 159 11.88 22.65 8.01
N GLN A 160 12.30 23.14 9.18
CA GLN A 160 13.63 23.64 9.41
C GLN A 160 14.47 22.63 10.17
N GLY A 161 15.65 22.33 9.65
CA GLY A 161 16.63 21.47 10.29
C GLY A 161 16.27 19.97 10.28
N GLU A 162 17.24 19.15 10.66
CA GLU A 162 17.06 17.69 10.78
C GLU A 162 16.04 17.31 11.87
N ASP A 163 15.90 18.12 12.92
CA ASP A 163 14.92 17.85 13.97
C ASP A 163 13.49 17.95 13.42
N GLY A 164 13.19 18.99 12.64
CA GLY A 164 11.89 19.11 11.99
C GLY A 164 11.61 17.98 10.99
N LEU A 165 12.65 17.46 10.32
CA LEU A 165 12.50 16.29 9.46
C LEU A 165 12.26 15.00 10.28
N ARG A 166 12.94 14.84 11.41
CA ARG A 166 12.82 13.68 12.31
C ARG A 166 11.41 13.55 12.88
N GLU A 167 10.71 14.64 13.16
CA GLU A 167 9.30 14.61 13.60
C GLU A 167 8.36 13.99 12.56
N LEU A 168 8.75 14.01 11.29
CA LEU A 168 7.97 13.42 10.20
C LEU A 168 8.36 11.97 9.91
N ASP A 169 9.46 11.48 10.50
CA ASP A 169 9.92 10.10 10.33
C ASP A 169 9.19 9.14 11.27
N PRO A 170 8.50 8.13 10.77
CA PRO A 170 7.89 7.09 11.62
C PRO A 170 8.90 6.27 12.42
N GLY A 171 10.19 6.28 12.08
CA GLY A 171 11.27 5.57 12.78
C GLY A 171 11.35 4.07 12.45
N GLY A 172 10.81 3.65 11.31
CA GLY A 172 10.93 2.27 10.85
C GLY A 172 12.35 1.91 10.41
N LEU A 173 12.70 0.64 10.58
CA LEU A 173 14.00 0.09 10.18
C LEU A 173 14.20 0.22 8.67
N GLU A 174 15.36 0.70 8.25
CA GLU A 174 15.75 0.73 6.82
C GLU A 174 16.16 -0.67 6.37
N VAL A 175 15.21 -1.34 5.71
CA VAL A 175 15.32 -2.78 5.40
C VAL A 175 16.46 -3.13 4.44
N LEU A 176 16.83 -2.23 3.52
CA LEU A 176 17.88 -2.49 2.53
C LEU A 176 19.29 -2.51 3.12
N THR A 177 19.48 -1.95 4.31
CA THR A 177 20.79 -1.86 5.00
C THR A 177 20.81 -2.55 6.35
N ALA A 178 19.66 -3.05 6.80
CA ALA A 178 19.54 -3.74 8.08
C ALA A 178 20.12 -5.15 8.01
N ASP A 179 20.87 -5.52 9.02
CA ASP A 179 21.28 -6.92 9.23
C ASP A 179 20.12 -7.78 9.75
N LEU A 180 20.31 -9.09 9.70
CA LEU A 180 19.29 -10.07 10.12
C LEU A 180 18.89 -9.89 11.60
N GLU A 181 19.82 -9.57 12.49
CA GLU A 181 19.53 -9.44 13.92
C GLU A 181 18.68 -8.19 14.21
N SER A 182 19.00 -7.08 13.57
CA SER A 182 18.18 -5.84 13.62
C SER A 182 16.78 -6.06 13.05
N PHE A 183 16.70 -6.77 11.91
CA PHE A 183 15.42 -7.14 11.29
C PHE A 183 14.59 -8.03 12.22
N ALA A 184 15.18 -9.09 12.78
CA ALA A 184 14.53 -10.02 13.70
C ALA A 184 14.02 -9.32 14.96
N SER A 185 14.88 -8.49 15.58
CA SER A 185 14.51 -7.69 16.76
C SER A 185 13.34 -6.78 16.49
N ARG A 186 13.36 -6.07 15.34
CA ARG A 186 12.28 -5.18 14.96
C ARG A 186 11.00 -5.93 14.66
N LEU A 187 11.05 -7.04 13.91
CA LEU A 187 9.92 -7.88 13.55
C LEU A 187 9.19 -8.43 14.79
N THR A 188 9.92 -8.89 15.78
CA THR A 188 9.38 -9.55 16.96
C THR A 188 9.11 -8.61 18.15
N SER A 189 9.39 -7.32 18.00
CA SER A 189 9.19 -6.30 19.04
C SER A 189 7.73 -6.15 19.47
N ALA A 190 6.79 -6.53 18.61
CA ALA A 190 5.35 -6.57 18.90
C ALA A 190 4.70 -7.78 18.22
N ASN A 191 3.64 -8.33 18.86
CA ASN A 191 2.92 -9.49 18.30
C ASN A 191 1.87 -9.05 17.28
N HIS A 192 2.26 -9.01 16.03
CA HIS A 192 1.41 -8.69 14.88
C HIS A 192 1.36 -9.84 13.88
N THR A 193 0.40 -9.81 12.95
CA THR A 193 0.50 -10.64 11.75
C THR A 193 1.64 -10.14 10.87
N LEU A 194 2.30 -11.03 10.11
CA LEU A 194 3.42 -10.65 9.24
C LEU A 194 3.03 -9.54 8.27
N LYS A 195 1.85 -9.64 7.65
CA LYS A 195 1.35 -8.57 6.77
C LYS A 195 1.29 -7.22 7.47
N ARG A 196 0.74 -7.18 8.69
CA ARG A 196 0.66 -5.95 9.47
C ARG A 196 2.03 -5.43 9.90
N ALA A 197 2.92 -6.32 10.32
CA ALA A 197 4.27 -5.93 10.72
C ALA A 197 5.05 -5.30 9.56
N LEU A 198 5.04 -5.94 8.38
CA LEU A 198 5.72 -5.42 7.20
C LEU A 198 5.17 -4.07 6.72
N THR A 199 3.88 -3.83 6.87
CA THR A 199 3.23 -2.58 6.43
C THR A 199 3.22 -1.46 7.47
N ASP A 200 3.62 -1.73 8.71
CA ASP A 200 3.71 -0.69 9.75
C ASP A 200 4.97 0.17 9.55
N PRO A 201 4.83 1.46 9.20
CA PRO A 201 5.97 2.32 8.93
C PRO A 201 6.85 2.61 10.15
N ARG A 202 6.40 2.24 11.36
CA ARG A 202 7.19 2.33 12.59
C ARG A 202 8.10 1.11 12.79
N LEU A 203 7.75 0.00 12.15
CA LEU A 203 8.56 -1.23 12.18
C LEU A 203 9.52 -1.27 11.00
N PHE A 204 9.02 -1.10 9.78
CA PHE A 204 9.80 -1.19 8.55
C PHE A 204 9.54 0.00 7.63
N SER A 205 10.63 0.62 7.19
CA SER A 205 10.61 1.81 6.35
C SER A 205 10.28 1.45 4.90
N GLY A 206 9.31 2.15 4.30
CA GLY A 206 9.05 2.11 2.86
C GLY A 206 8.22 0.93 2.33
N ILE A 207 8.00 -0.14 3.08
CA ILE A 207 7.17 -1.28 2.66
C ILE A 207 5.68 -0.92 2.79
N GLY A 208 4.89 -1.30 1.79
CA GLY A 208 3.45 -1.07 1.81
C GLY A 208 2.66 -2.31 1.44
N ASN A 209 1.45 -2.08 0.91
CA ASN A 209 0.50 -3.16 0.67
C ASN A 209 0.97 -4.10 -0.45
N ALA A 210 1.49 -3.54 -1.53
CA ALA A 210 1.89 -4.32 -2.69
C ALA A 210 3.13 -5.17 -2.42
N TYR A 211 4.22 -4.54 -2.01
CA TYR A 211 5.46 -5.29 -1.81
C TYR A 211 5.42 -6.22 -0.60
N SER A 212 4.60 -5.98 0.41
CA SER A 212 4.43 -6.96 1.49
C SER A 212 3.72 -8.25 1.04
N ASP A 213 2.80 -8.19 0.05
CA ASP A 213 2.22 -9.38 -0.55
C ASP A 213 3.27 -10.18 -1.33
N GLU A 214 4.08 -9.49 -2.15
CA GLU A 214 5.16 -10.09 -2.94
C GLU A 214 6.25 -10.72 -2.05
N ILE A 215 6.67 -10.01 -1.01
CA ILE A 215 7.66 -10.49 -0.02
C ILE A 215 7.15 -11.78 0.65
N LEU A 216 5.91 -11.77 1.14
CA LEU A 216 5.33 -12.93 1.81
C LEU A 216 5.13 -14.11 0.87
N HIS A 217 4.81 -13.85 -0.40
CA HIS A 217 4.74 -14.89 -1.43
C HIS A 217 6.13 -15.45 -1.74
N HIS A 218 7.15 -14.58 -1.88
CA HIS A 218 8.53 -14.99 -2.13
C HIS A 218 9.04 -15.86 -0.97
N ALA A 219 8.83 -15.43 0.26
CA ALA A 219 9.19 -16.16 1.48
C ALA A 219 8.36 -17.43 1.72
N GLN A 220 7.27 -17.64 0.99
CA GLN A 220 6.29 -18.72 1.21
C GLN A 220 5.72 -18.73 2.64
N LEU A 221 5.48 -17.55 3.19
CA LEU A 221 4.94 -17.37 4.54
C LEU A 221 3.51 -16.85 4.50
N SER A 222 2.70 -17.36 5.43
CA SER A 222 1.31 -16.92 5.56
C SER A 222 1.24 -15.47 6.06
N PRO A 223 0.44 -14.59 5.42
CA PRO A 223 0.30 -13.20 5.84
C PRO A 223 -0.28 -13.03 7.25
N VAL A 224 -0.95 -14.05 7.77
CA VAL A 224 -1.57 -14.03 9.11
C VAL A 224 -0.73 -14.71 10.19
N THR A 225 0.44 -15.24 9.86
CA THR A 225 1.39 -15.76 10.86
C THR A 225 1.76 -14.66 11.83
N LEU A 226 1.76 -14.97 13.14
CA LEU A 226 2.12 -14.02 14.19
C LEU A 226 3.65 -13.91 14.30
N THR A 227 4.16 -12.69 14.41
CA THR A 227 5.60 -12.39 14.45
C THR A 227 6.31 -13.11 15.59
N GLN A 228 5.68 -13.23 16.76
CA GLN A 228 6.25 -13.94 17.91
C GLN A 228 6.17 -15.49 17.81
N ARG A 229 5.57 -16.03 16.76
CA ARG A 229 5.55 -17.47 16.47
C ARG A 229 6.54 -17.89 15.39
N MET A 230 7.34 -16.93 14.90
CA MET A 230 8.36 -17.18 13.87
C MET A 230 9.55 -17.93 14.46
N GLY A 231 9.96 -19.02 13.80
CA GLY A 231 11.27 -19.63 14.03
C GLY A 231 12.37 -18.82 13.36
N ARG A 232 13.63 -19.08 13.75
CA ARG A 232 14.80 -18.37 13.19
C ARG A 232 14.88 -18.52 11.67
N ASP A 233 14.68 -19.72 11.14
CA ASP A 233 14.73 -20.01 9.71
C ASP A 233 13.65 -19.24 8.93
N ASP A 234 12.45 -19.06 9.51
CA ASP A 234 11.37 -18.29 8.91
C ASP A 234 11.69 -16.80 8.90
N VAL A 235 12.33 -16.28 9.95
CA VAL A 235 12.77 -14.88 10.02
C VAL A 235 13.87 -14.61 9.00
N GLU A 236 14.86 -15.48 8.89
CA GLU A 236 15.93 -15.40 7.89
C GLU A 236 15.35 -15.41 6.47
N ARG A 237 14.47 -16.37 6.18
CA ARG A 237 13.78 -16.47 4.88
C ARG A 237 12.94 -15.22 4.56
N LEU A 238 12.29 -14.62 5.57
CA LEU A 238 11.55 -13.38 5.40
C LEU A 238 12.46 -12.18 5.13
N HIS A 239 13.59 -12.10 5.83
CA HIS A 239 14.60 -11.07 5.61
C HIS A 239 15.19 -11.14 4.22
N ASP A 240 15.62 -12.33 3.77
CA ASP A 240 16.17 -12.53 2.43
C ASP A 240 15.17 -12.23 1.34
N ALA A 241 13.91 -12.65 1.52
CA ALA A 241 12.82 -12.33 0.62
C ALA A 241 12.55 -10.82 0.56
N THR A 242 12.66 -10.13 1.69
CA THR A 242 12.48 -8.67 1.74
C THR A 242 13.53 -7.96 0.91
N LEU A 243 14.80 -8.31 1.07
CA LEU A 243 15.90 -7.75 0.29
C LEU A 243 15.75 -8.08 -1.19
N SER A 244 15.56 -9.37 -1.51
CA SER A 244 15.48 -9.84 -2.90
C SER A 244 14.35 -9.14 -3.67
N VAL A 245 13.15 -9.11 -3.12
CA VAL A 245 11.99 -8.51 -3.79
C VAL A 245 12.17 -7.00 -3.97
N LEU A 246 12.61 -6.28 -2.95
CA LEU A 246 12.74 -4.83 -3.04
C LEU A 246 13.86 -4.40 -4.00
N VAL A 247 14.99 -5.11 -4.00
CA VAL A 247 16.09 -4.85 -4.94
C VAL A 247 15.67 -5.19 -6.36
N GLU A 248 15.12 -6.39 -6.60
CA GLU A 248 14.65 -6.82 -7.92
C GLU A 248 13.65 -5.82 -8.52
N TRP A 249 12.67 -5.39 -7.74
CA TRP A 249 11.68 -4.43 -8.23
C TRP A 249 12.28 -3.04 -8.46
N THR A 250 13.22 -2.60 -7.62
CA THR A 250 13.92 -1.34 -7.86
C THR A 250 14.69 -1.38 -9.18
N ASP A 251 15.39 -2.48 -9.47
CA ASP A 251 16.15 -2.64 -10.72
C ASP A 251 15.24 -2.72 -11.96
N ARG A 252 14.09 -3.39 -11.85
CA ARG A 252 13.07 -3.40 -12.90
C ARG A 252 12.57 -2.00 -13.22
N LEU A 253 12.23 -1.21 -12.18
CA LEU A 253 11.74 0.15 -12.33
C LEU A 253 12.79 1.09 -12.95
N ARG A 254 14.06 0.93 -12.57
CA ARG A 254 15.18 1.65 -13.21
C ARG A 254 15.26 1.33 -14.69
N ALA A 255 15.17 0.03 -15.04
CA ALA A 255 15.20 -0.42 -16.44
C ALA A 255 14.01 0.13 -17.23
N GLU A 256 12.82 0.18 -16.66
CA GLU A 256 11.62 0.77 -17.28
C GLU A 256 11.78 2.28 -17.53
N ALA A 257 12.37 2.99 -16.58
CA ALA A 257 12.59 4.44 -16.67
C ALA A 257 13.62 4.82 -17.76
N LYS A 258 14.49 3.88 -18.18
CA LYS A 258 15.50 4.05 -19.25
C LYS A 258 16.31 5.35 -19.12
N GLY A 259 16.66 5.76 -17.89
CA GLY A 259 17.32 7.03 -17.61
C GLY A 259 16.42 8.27 -17.73
N GLY A 260 15.14 8.09 -18.07
CA GLY A 260 14.12 9.13 -18.07
C GLY A 260 13.56 9.43 -16.68
N PHE A 261 12.48 10.22 -16.64
CA PHE A 261 11.71 10.39 -15.41
C PHE A 261 10.66 9.28 -15.32
N PRO A 262 10.44 8.63 -14.15
CA PRO A 262 9.48 7.53 -14.03
C PRO A 262 8.04 8.07 -14.07
N GLU A 263 7.39 7.93 -15.23
CA GLU A 263 6.02 8.44 -15.46
C GLU A 263 4.92 7.43 -15.06
N ASN A 264 5.21 6.12 -15.14
CA ASN A 264 4.23 5.05 -14.92
C ASN A 264 4.39 4.39 -13.55
N VAL A 265 4.26 5.20 -12.49
CA VAL A 265 4.33 4.65 -11.12
C VAL A 265 2.99 4.06 -10.73
N THR A 266 2.95 2.73 -10.62
CA THR A 266 1.77 1.95 -10.25
C THR A 266 2.18 0.70 -9.47
N ALA A 267 1.38 0.26 -8.49
CA ALA A 267 1.60 -1.02 -7.83
C ALA A 267 0.85 -2.18 -8.51
N PHE A 268 -0.02 -1.92 -9.50
CA PHE A 268 -0.63 -2.99 -10.31
C PHE A 268 0.21 -3.24 -11.55
N ARG A 269 1.20 -4.12 -11.38
CA ARG A 269 2.11 -4.52 -12.46
C ARG A 269 1.79 -5.94 -12.90
N GLU A 270 1.91 -6.19 -14.21
CA GLU A 270 1.60 -7.51 -14.77
C GLU A 270 2.52 -8.59 -14.21
N GLU A 271 3.75 -8.25 -13.89
CA GLU A 271 4.79 -9.15 -13.41
C GLU A 271 4.69 -9.47 -11.91
N MET A 272 3.81 -8.81 -11.16
CA MET A 272 3.58 -9.16 -9.76
C MET A 272 3.00 -10.57 -9.63
N ALA A 273 3.52 -11.32 -8.66
CA ALA A 273 3.17 -12.71 -8.44
C ALA A 273 1.77 -12.89 -7.85
N VAL A 274 1.42 -12.07 -6.86
CA VAL A 274 0.15 -12.20 -6.15
C VAL A 274 -0.59 -10.88 -5.99
N HIS A 275 0.09 -9.75 -5.82
CA HIS A 275 -0.59 -8.47 -5.60
C HIS A 275 -1.41 -8.04 -6.83
N GLY A 276 -2.70 -7.79 -6.64
CA GLY A 276 -3.63 -7.48 -7.73
C GLY A 276 -3.98 -8.67 -8.64
N LYS A 277 -3.61 -9.91 -8.25
CA LYS A 277 -3.79 -11.13 -9.08
C LYS A 277 -4.88 -12.05 -8.56
N TYR A 278 -5.83 -11.57 -7.78
CA TYR A 278 -6.95 -12.39 -7.31
C TYR A 278 -7.60 -13.19 -8.44
N GLY A 279 -7.80 -14.50 -8.23
CA GLY A 279 -8.38 -15.43 -9.19
C GLY A 279 -7.45 -15.86 -10.33
N LYS A 280 -6.29 -15.22 -10.52
CA LYS A 280 -5.28 -15.61 -11.53
C LYS A 280 -4.37 -16.71 -11.01
N PRO A 281 -3.75 -17.51 -11.89
CA PRO A 281 -2.85 -18.58 -11.46
C PRO A 281 -1.57 -18.00 -10.84
N CYS A 282 -1.15 -18.55 -9.72
CA CYS A 282 0.14 -18.27 -9.09
C CYS A 282 1.28 -18.69 -10.03
N PRO A 283 2.27 -17.84 -10.31
CA PRO A 283 3.36 -18.16 -11.25
C PRO A 283 4.23 -19.33 -10.77
N ARG A 284 4.27 -19.61 -9.44
CA ARG A 284 5.08 -20.69 -8.85
C ARG A 284 4.39 -22.06 -8.93
N CYS A 285 3.07 -22.13 -8.71
CA CYS A 285 2.38 -23.43 -8.52
C CYS A 285 1.07 -23.59 -9.27
N GLY A 286 0.63 -22.59 -10.05
CA GLY A 286 -0.62 -22.62 -10.83
C GLY A 286 -1.91 -22.45 -10.03
N THR A 287 -1.87 -22.51 -8.68
CA THR A 287 -3.06 -22.37 -7.84
C THR A 287 -3.61 -20.96 -7.92
N LYS A 288 -4.93 -20.79 -7.97
CA LYS A 288 -5.56 -19.47 -8.02
C LYS A 288 -5.24 -18.64 -6.77
N VAL A 289 -4.68 -17.45 -6.98
CA VAL A 289 -4.41 -16.46 -5.92
C VAL A 289 -5.71 -16.07 -5.23
N GLN A 290 -5.68 -16.01 -3.92
CA GLN A 290 -6.81 -15.65 -3.06
C GLN A 290 -6.60 -14.30 -2.43
N ARG A 291 -7.69 -13.70 -1.92
CA ARG A 291 -7.70 -12.35 -1.34
C ARG A 291 -8.42 -12.34 -0.01
N ILE A 292 -7.87 -11.60 0.93
CA ILE A 292 -8.53 -11.24 2.19
C ILE A 292 -8.72 -9.73 2.21
N ARG A 293 -9.90 -9.28 2.61
CA ARG A 293 -10.21 -7.86 2.78
C ARG A 293 -10.35 -7.50 4.24
N TYR A 294 -9.73 -6.39 4.64
CA TYR A 294 -9.84 -5.79 5.97
C TYR A 294 -10.09 -4.30 5.83
N ALA A 295 -11.29 -3.86 6.07
CA ALA A 295 -11.66 -2.46 5.90
C ALA A 295 -11.20 -1.92 4.52
N ASN A 296 -10.16 -1.08 4.51
CA ASN A 296 -9.61 -0.48 3.29
C ASN A 296 -8.33 -1.18 2.79
N ASN A 297 -7.92 -2.29 3.41
CA ASN A 297 -6.71 -3.02 3.02
C ASN A 297 -7.07 -4.39 2.44
N GLU A 298 -6.34 -4.77 1.41
CA GLU A 298 -6.41 -6.09 0.79
C GLU A 298 -5.08 -6.83 1.00
N THR A 299 -5.15 -8.15 1.06
CA THR A 299 -3.98 -9.01 1.10
C THR A 299 -4.19 -10.12 0.08
N ASP A 300 -3.34 -10.16 -0.92
CA ASP A 300 -3.34 -11.20 -1.92
C ASP A 300 -2.29 -12.27 -1.57
N TYR A 301 -2.66 -13.54 -1.69
CA TYR A 301 -1.78 -14.65 -1.32
C TYR A 301 -2.08 -15.91 -2.14
N CYS A 302 -1.09 -16.80 -2.25
CA CYS A 302 -1.27 -18.13 -2.84
C CYS A 302 -1.56 -19.17 -1.73
N PRO A 303 -2.75 -19.82 -1.70
CA PRO A 303 -3.08 -20.79 -0.65
C PRO A 303 -2.07 -21.94 -0.60
N LYS A 304 -1.69 -22.50 -1.76
CA LYS A 304 -0.76 -23.62 -1.82
C LYS A 304 0.64 -23.27 -1.32
N CYS A 305 1.21 -22.14 -1.80
CA CYS A 305 2.57 -21.77 -1.47
C CYS A 305 2.74 -21.25 -0.03
N GLN A 306 1.72 -20.54 0.50
CA GLN A 306 1.85 -19.77 1.74
C GLN A 306 1.09 -20.35 2.93
N THR A 307 0.08 -21.19 2.69
CA THR A 307 -0.80 -21.69 3.76
C THR A 307 -1.03 -23.20 3.73
N GLY A 308 -0.26 -23.94 2.91
CA GLY A 308 -0.41 -25.40 2.78
C GLY A 308 -1.79 -25.83 2.26
N GLY A 309 -2.40 -25.01 1.39
CA GLY A 309 -3.72 -25.27 0.79
C GLY A 309 -4.90 -24.73 1.60
N LYS A 310 -4.68 -24.16 2.78
CA LYS A 310 -5.76 -23.61 3.62
C LYS A 310 -6.19 -22.23 3.12
N LEU A 311 -7.51 -22.01 3.03
CA LEU A 311 -8.06 -20.70 2.80
C LEU A 311 -8.06 -19.89 4.10
N LEU A 312 -7.53 -18.67 4.00
CA LEU A 312 -7.58 -17.73 5.11
C LEU A 312 -8.95 -17.07 5.16
N ALA A 313 -9.49 -16.93 6.36
CA ALA A 313 -10.80 -16.37 6.55
C ALA A 313 -10.79 -14.83 6.48
N ASP A 314 -11.60 -14.27 5.60
CA ASP A 314 -12.05 -12.89 5.72
C ASP A 314 -12.90 -12.75 7.00
N ARG A 315 -12.55 -11.78 7.87
CA ARG A 315 -13.25 -11.63 9.17
C ARG A 315 -14.75 -11.36 9.02
N ALA A 316 -15.15 -10.64 7.98
CA ALA A 316 -16.56 -10.32 7.77
C ALA A 316 -17.32 -11.54 7.28
N LEU A 317 -16.82 -12.21 6.24
CA LEU A 317 -17.43 -13.39 5.66
C LEU A 317 -17.36 -14.60 6.59
N SER A 318 -16.26 -14.80 7.33
CA SER A 318 -16.14 -15.91 8.28
C SER A 318 -17.07 -15.76 9.48
N ARG A 319 -17.38 -14.53 9.93
CA ARG A 319 -18.41 -14.30 10.95
C ARG A 319 -19.82 -14.62 10.46
N LEU A 320 -20.08 -14.36 9.17
CA LEU A 320 -21.37 -14.65 8.54
C LEU A 320 -21.56 -16.15 8.30
N MET A 321 -20.54 -16.81 7.78
CA MET A 321 -20.61 -18.22 7.39
C MET A 321 -20.25 -19.20 8.52
N LYS A 322 -19.58 -18.73 9.58
CA LYS A 322 -19.19 -19.54 10.75
C LYS A 322 -18.56 -20.90 10.37
N GLN A 323 -19.29 -22.00 10.64
CA GLN A 323 -18.84 -23.37 10.36
C GLN A 323 -18.86 -23.71 8.87
N ASP A 324 -19.62 -22.99 8.06
CA ASP A 324 -19.76 -23.21 6.61
C ASP A 324 -18.68 -22.51 5.79
N TRP A 325 -17.73 -21.84 6.46
CA TRP A 325 -16.57 -21.23 5.78
C TRP A 325 -15.72 -22.32 5.12
N PRO A 326 -15.48 -22.25 3.79
CA PRO A 326 -14.68 -23.25 3.09
C PRO A 326 -13.24 -23.20 3.58
N ARG A 327 -12.68 -24.37 3.86
CA ARG A 327 -11.31 -24.51 4.36
C ARG A 327 -10.30 -24.71 3.24
N THR A 328 -10.75 -25.22 2.10
CA THR A 328 -9.92 -25.48 0.92
C THR A 328 -10.48 -24.79 -0.33
N LEU A 329 -9.64 -24.70 -1.37
CA LEU A 329 -10.05 -24.11 -2.65
C LEU A 329 -11.14 -24.94 -3.33
N GLU A 330 -11.06 -26.27 -3.23
CA GLU A 330 -12.05 -27.19 -3.78
C GLU A 330 -13.43 -27.00 -3.13
N GLU A 331 -13.46 -26.83 -1.82
CA GLU A 331 -14.69 -26.53 -1.08
C GLU A 331 -15.29 -25.19 -1.53
N LEU A 332 -14.46 -24.14 -1.70
CA LEU A 332 -14.90 -22.85 -2.18
C LEU A 332 -15.47 -22.94 -3.61
N GLU A 333 -14.78 -23.61 -4.52
CA GLU A 333 -15.24 -23.80 -5.91
C GLU A 333 -16.51 -24.63 -5.97
N SER A 334 -16.66 -25.62 -5.08
CA SER A 334 -17.89 -26.42 -4.96
C SER A 334 -19.07 -25.56 -4.50
N LEU A 335 -18.85 -24.68 -3.52
CA LEU A 335 -19.88 -23.74 -3.05
C LEU A 335 -20.31 -22.76 -4.15
N ILE A 336 -19.37 -22.21 -4.90
CA ILE A 336 -19.67 -21.32 -6.02
C ILE A 336 -20.51 -22.05 -7.08
N ARG A 337 -20.13 -23.26 -7.47
CA ARG A 337 -20.86 -24.06 -8.46
C ARG A 337 -22.27 -24.45 -8.02
N LYS A 338 -22.52 -24.63 -6.73
CA LYS A 338 -23.86 -24.96 -6.20
C LYS A 338 -24.79 -23.75 -6.17
N ASN A 339 -24.26 -22.55 -6.21
CA ASN A 339 -25.01 -21.29 -6.11
C ASN A 339 -25.04 -20.50 -7.43
N SER A 340 -24.37 -20.99 -8.48
CA SER A 340 -24.46 -20.51 -9.86
C SER A 340 -25.46 -21.30 -10.66
#